data_488ca0df15bf892528e09b5d16028b78
#
_entry.id   488ca0df15bf892528e09b5d16028b78
#
_cell.length_a   1.000
_cell.length_b   1.000
_cell.length_c   1.000
_cell.angle_alpha   90.00
_cell.angle_beta   90.00
_cell.angle_gamma   90.00
#
_symmetry.space_group_name_H-M   'P 1'
#
loop_
_entity.id
_entity.type
_entity.pdbx_description
1 polymer ?
#
loop_
_entity_poly.entity_id
_entity_poly.type
_entity_poly.pdbx_seq_one_letter_code
_entity_poly.pdbx_strand_id
1 'polypeptide(L)'
;MINIKNKKLILIVIALVIAGGYFLYNKKVKVSEAQWISGQEAGEKAITFINQAILGGEMTASLLDVEESNGVYKIHIKIQDQEYDSYVTKDGKYLFPDGYDLEPNSENTQTPDQQAETPKSDRPDVKLFVMSYCPYGLQAQKMFLPVYELLGAKADMGVYFVNYIMHEKQEIDENLVQYCIEKEQKDKYDEYLSCFVKDGNSDKCLSEAQVDQVELQSCITATDDEYQIYSQYQDKTTWLNGTYPRFSVQDDLNKQYGVGGSPILIINDQEVQLSSRSPETFKKALCQAFETEPEECSQTLSDTAFTPGFGLDEGTSSGGGCAQ
;
A
#
# COMPACT_ATOMS: atom_id res chain seq x y z
N MET A 1 28.39 -51.86 -55.19
CA MET A 1 27.07 -51.79 -55.82
C MET A 1 26.01 -51.98 -54.74
N ILE A 2 25.31 -50.94 -54.36
CA ILE A 2 24.24 -51.03 -53.33
C ILE A 2 23.04 -51.75 -53.95
N ASN A 3 22.64 -52.85 -53.36
CA ASN A 3 21.58 -53.77 -53.83
C ASN A 3 20.24 -53.00 -53.92
N ILE A 4 19.56 -53.17 -55.07
CA ILE A 4 18.30 -52.46 -55.42
C ILE A 4 17.20 -52.64 -54.36
N LYS A 5 17.19 -53.80 -53.63
CA LYS A 5 16.29 -54.05 -52.53
C LYS A 5 16.51 -53.07 -51.35
N ASN A 6 17.77 -52.70 -51.08
CA ASN A 6 18.10 -51.74 -49.99
C ASN A 6 17.71 -50.27 -50.33
N LYS A 7 17.72 -49.91 -51.66
CA LYS A 7 17.28 -48.56 -52.05
C LYS A 7 15.78 -48.34 -51.83
N LYS A 8 14.94 -49.35 -52.10
CA LYS A 8 13.51 -49.29 -51.82
C LYS A 8 13.21 -49.16 -50.33
N LEU A 9 13.92 -49.89 -49.48
CA LEU A 9 13.78 -49.82 -48.04
C LEU A 9 14.16 -48.43 -47.47
N ILE A 10 15.29 -47.88 -47.96
CA ILE A 10 15.74 -46.56 -47.59
C ILE A 10 14.74 -45.45 -47.96
N LEU A 11 14.16 -45.52 -49.15
CA LEU A 11 13.11 -44.59 -49.60
C LEU A 11 11.85 -44.66 -48.77
N ILE A 12 11.42 -45.84 -48.35
CA ILE A 12 10.28 -46.03 -47.44
C ILE A 12 10.54 -45.43 -46.06
N VAL A 13 11.73 -45.63 -45.50
CA VAL A 13 12.10 -45.05 -44.20
C VAL A 13 12.15 -43.52 -44.28
N ILE A 14 12.70 -42.96 -45.32
CA ILE A 14 12.74 -41.49 -45.55
C ILE A 14 11.31 -40.95 -45.67
N ALA A 15 10.44 -41.60 -46.39
CA ALA A 15 9.05 -41.16 -46.55
C ALA A 15 8.27 -41.23 -45.24
N LEU A 16 8.51 -42.22 -44.37
CA LEU A 16 7.92 -42.32 -43.03
C LEU A 16 8.45 -41.26 -42.07
N VAL A 17 9.73 -40.92 -42.14
CA VAL A 17 10.33 -39.85 -41.33
C VAL A 17 9.80 -38.48 -41.76
N ILE A 18 9.65 -38.24 -43.07
CA ILE A 18 9.06 -37.01 -43.58
C ILE A 18 7.55 -36.91 -43.22
N ALA A 19 6.79 -38.00 -43.36
CA ALA A 19 5.37 -38.04 -43.00
C ALA A 19 5.19 -37.90 -41.45
N GLY A 20 6.01 -38.56 -40.65
CA GLY A 20 6.04 -38.40 -39.20
C GLY A 20 6.44 -37.00 -38.74
N GLY A 21 7.50 -36.43 -39.37
CA GLY A 21 7.94 -35.06 -39.14
C GLY A 21 6.87 -34.01 -39.51
N TYR A 22 6.19 -34.22 -40.65
CA TYR A 22 5.08 -33.37 -41.09
C TYR A 22 3.88 -33.46 -40.13
N PHE A 23 3.57 -34.64 -39.62
CA PHE A 23 2.48 -34.84 -38.66
C PHE A 23 2.80 -34.22 -37.30
N LEU A 24 4.03 -34.30 -36.84
CA LEU A 24 4.49 -33.63 -35.62
C LEU A 24 4.58 -32.10 -35.78
N TYR A 25 5.01 -31.64 -36.95
CA TYR A 25 5.06 -30.20 -37.27
C TYR A 25 3.66 -29.57 -37.37
N ASN A 26 2.66 -30.30 -37.87
CA ASN A 26 1.26 -29.87 -37.94
C ASN A 26 0.45 -30.12 -36.65
N LYS A 27 0.99 -30.76 -35.62
CA LYS A 27 0.48 -30.59 -34.27
C LYS A 27 0.87 -29.16 -33.80
N LYS A 28 0.27 -28.13 -34.41
CA LYS A 28 0.20 -26.82 -33.80
C LYS A 28 -0.31 -27.04 -32.39
N VAL A 29 0.53 -26.72 -31.42
CA VAL A 29 0.08 -26.43 -30.06
C VAL A 29 -1.10 -25.49 -30.28
N LYS A 30 -2.33 -25.92 -30.00
CA LYS A 30 -3.46 -25.02 -29.87
C LYS A 30 -3.14 -24.18 -28.66
N VAL A 31 -2.41 -23.08 -28.86
CA VAL A 31 -2.46 -21.94 -27.94
C VAL A 31 -3.95 -21.59 -27.96
N SER A 32 -4.63 -21.79 -26.86
CA SER A 32 -5.98 -21.29 -26.65
C SER A 32 -5.91 -19.81 -27.02
N GLU A 33 -6.49 -19.40 -28.16
CA GLU A 33 -6.66 -17.99 -28.44
C GLU A 33 -7.40 -17.43 -27.24
N ALA A 34 -6.76 -16.50 -26.53
CA ALA A 34 -7.39 -15.82 -25.42
C ALA A 34 -8.66 -15.17 -26.00
N GLN A 35 -9.82 -15.60 -25.50
CA GLN A 35 -11.09 -15.07 -25.98
C GLN A 35 -11.22 -13.67 -25.41
N TRP A 36 -10.91 -12.67 -26.23
CA TRP A 36 -11.03 -11.28 -25.85
C TRP A 36 -12.52 -10.90 -25.77
N ILE A 37 -12.84 -10.13 -24.73
CA ILE A 37 -14.16 -9.55 -24.53
C ILE A 37 -14.12 -8.08 -24.95
N SER A 38 -15.27 -7.42 -25.07
CA SER A 38 -15.30 -5.99 -25.36
C SER A 38 -14.82 -5.17 -24.17
N GLY A 39 -14.30 -3.96 -24.42
CA GLY A 39 -13.90 -3.04 -23.35
C GLY A 39 -15.04 -2.76 -22.37
N GLN A 40 -16.25 -2.53 -22.90
CA GLN A 40 -17.44 -2.33 -22.07
C GLN A 40 -17.72 -3.52 -21.15
N GLU A 41 -17.66 -4.75 -21.68
CA GLU A 41 -17.85 -5.97 -20.87
C GLU A 41 -16.75 -6.15 -19.81
N ALA A 42 -15.50 -5.80 -20.16
CA ALA A 42 -14.37 -5.84 -19.23
C ALA A 42 -14.56 -4.82 -18.09
N GLY A 43 -14.98 -3.58 -18.42
CA GLY A 43 -15.27 -2.53 -17.46
C GLY A 43 -16.43 -2.89 -16.53
N GLU A 44 -17.55 -3.39 -17.05
CA GLU A 44 -18.70 -3.81 -16.24
C GLU A 44 -18.35 -4.96 -15.27
N LYS A 45 -17.52 -5.88 -15.73
CA LYS A 45 -17.01 -6.98 -14.90
C LYS A 45 -16.09 -6.48 -13.80
N ALA A 46 -15.21 -5.51 -14.10
CA ALA A 46 -14.34 -4.87 -13.12
C ALA A 46 -15.15 -4.12 -12.06
N ILE A 47 -16.13 -3.30 -12.47
CA ILE A 47 -17.01 -2.57 -11.54
C ILE A 47 -17.79 -3.53 -10.66
N THR A 48 -18.28 -4.64 -11.19
CA THR A 48 -18.98 -5.65 -10.39
C THR A 48 -18.05 -6.21 -9.32
N PHE A 49 -16.81 -6.54 -9.68
CA PHE A 49 -15.82 -7.04 -8.73
C PHE A 49 -15.44 -5.98 -7.69
N ILE A 50 -15.18 -4.74 -8.11
CA ILE A 50 -14.84 -3.62 -7.21
C ILE A 50 -15.97 -3.44 -6.19
N ASN A 51 -17.22 -3.34 -6.61
CA ASN A 51 -18.36 -3.12 -5.73
C ASN A 51 -18.60 -4.27 -4.76
N GLN A 52 -18.42 -5.52 -5.20
CA GLN A 52 -18.73 -6.71 -4.39
C GLN A 52 -17.56 -7.14 -3.50
N ALA A 53 -16.33 -7.11 -4.03
CA ALA A 53 -15.18 -7.70 -3.37
C ALA A 53 -14.24 -6.66 -2.73
N ILE A 54 -14.20 -5.42 -3.24
CA ILE A 54 -13.31 -4.39 -2.72
C ILE A 54 -14.08 -3.42 -1.81
N LEU A 55 -15.21 -2.88 -2.27
CA LEU A 55 -15.96 -1.87 -1.53
C LEU A 55 -17.01 -2.45 -0.56
N GLY A 56 -17.27 -3.76 -0.60
CA GLY A 56 -18.14 -4.45 0.38
C GLY A 56 -19.58 -3.92 0.50
N GLY A 57 -20.01 -3.05 -0.43
CA GLY A 57 -21.35 -2.45 -0.45
C GLY A 57 -21.51 -1.17 0.38
N GLU A 58 -20.46 -0.68 1.06
CA GLU A 58 -20.51 0.60 1.80
C GLU A 58 -20.35 1.81 0.87
N MET A 59 -19.68 1.62 -0.26
CA MET A 59 -19.53 2.60 -1.33
C MET A 59 -19.85 1.96 -2.67
N THR A 60 -20.07 2.78 -3.69
CA THR A 60 -20.38 2.29 -5.05
C THR A 60 -19.44 2.92 -6.06
N ALA A 61 -18.69 2.09 -6.78
CA ALA A 61 -17.96 2.50 -7.96
C ALA A 61 -18.90 2.52 -9.18
N SER A 62 -18.73 3.49 -10.05
CA SER A 62 -19.38 3.58 -11.35
C SER A 62 -18.36 3.68 -12.47
N LEU A 63 -18.64 3.05 -13.60
CA LEU A 63 -17.83 3.14 -14.81
C LEU A 63 -18.16 4.45 -15.52
N LEU A 64 -17.15 5.27 -15.80
CA LEU A 64 -17.29 6.51 -16.57
C LEU A 64 -16.97 6.27 -18.03
N ASP A 65 -15.82 5.65 -18.31
CA ASP A 65 -15.35 5.40 -19.67
C ASP A 65 -14.45 4.16 -19.74
N VAL A 66 -14.26 3.63 -20.96
CA VAL A 66 -13.33 2.52 -21.23
C VAL A 66 -12.63 2.77 -22.55
N GLU A 67 -11.33 2.81 -22.55
CA GLU A 67 -10.51 2.92 -23.76
C GLU A 67 -9.57 1.72 -23.92
N GLU A 68 -9.24 1.38 -25.15
CA GLU A 68 -8.23 0.38 -25.44
C GLU A 68 -6.85 1.04 -25.47
N SER A 69 -5.96 0.65 -24.57
CA SER A 69 -4.62 1.22 -24.44
C SER A 69 -3.57 0.11 -24.31
N ASN A 70 -2.58 0.11 -25.20
CA ASN A 70 -1.37 -0.72 -25.12
C ASN A 70 -1.60 -2.21 -24.75
N GLY A 71 -2.66 -2.83 -25.31
CA GLY A 71 -2.95 -4.26 -25.11
C GLY A 71 -3.78 -4.60 -23.88
N VAL A 72 -4.24 -3.61 -23.14
CA VAL A 72 -5.19 -3.70 -22.02
C VAL A 72 -6.38 -2.77 -22.27
N TYR A 73 -7.42 -2.87 -21.48
CA TYR A 73 -8.47 -1.86 -21.37
C TYR A 73 -8.16 -0.96 -20.18
N LYS A 74 -8.03 0.34 -20.42
CA LYS A 74 -8.01 1.36 -19.39
C LYS A 74 -9.46 1.72 -19.08
N ILE A 75 -9.85 1.58 -17.82
CA ILE A 75 -11.19 1.90 -17.34
C ILE A 75 -11.11 3.14 -16.44
N HIS A 76 -11.93 4.13 -16.74
CA HIS A 76 -12.08 5.32 -15.90
C HIS A 76 -13.29 5.12 -15.00
N ILE A 77 -13.07 5.15 -13.70
CA ILE A 77 -14.09 4.82 -12.71
C ILE A 77 -14.26 5.97 -11.72
N LYS A 78 -15.47 6.10 -11.17
CA LYS A 78 -15.78 7.06 -10.11
C LYS A 78 -16.23 6.32 -8.86
N ILE A 79 -15.60 6.65 -7.72
CA ILE A 79 -15.98 6.19 -6.38
C ILE A 79 -16.26 7.44 -5.56
N GLN A 80 -17.51 7.63 -5.12
CA GLN A 80 -17.97 8.88 -4.50
C GLN A 80 -17.72 10.08 -5.43
N ASP A 81 -16.90 11.03 -5.04
CA ASP A 81 -16.55 12.22 -5.83
C ASP A 81 -15.14 12.16 -6.46
N GLN A 82 -14.43 11.06 -6.26
CA GLN A 82 -13.08 10.86 -6.82
C GLN A 82 -13.11 9.96 -8.05
N GLU A 83 -12.23 10.26 -9.00
CA GLU A 83 -12.09 9.53 -10.26
C GLU A 83 -10.73 8.82 -10.28
N TYR A 84 -10.72 7.58 -10.80
CA TYR A 84 -9.55 6.72 -10.84
C TYR A 84 -9.42 6.04 -12.18
N ASP A 85 -8.18 5.81 -12.61
CA ASP A 85 -7.84 4.96 -13.74
C ASP A 85 -7.42 3.58 -13.25
N SER A 86 -7.96 2.55 -13.86
CA SER A 86 -7.55 1.16 -13.61
C SER A 86 -7.44 0.41 -14.93
N TYR A 87 -6.82 -0.76 -14.94
CA TYR A 87 -6.52 -1.48 -16.17
C TYR A 87 -7.05 -2.92 -16.08
N VAL A 88 -7.62 -3.42 -17.17
CA VAL A 88 -8.18 -4.77 -17.27
C VAL A 88 -7.56 -5.48 -18.46
N THR A 89 -7.16 -6.75 -18.29
CA THR A 89 -6.70 -7.56 -19.43
C THR A 89 -7.82 -7.76 -20.45
N LYS A 90 -7.47 -7.88 -21.73
CA LYS A 90 -8.46 -8.03 -22.83
C LYS A 90 -9.35 -9.28 -22.69
N ASP A 91 -8.92 -10.28 -21.94
CA ASP A 91 -9.73 -11.45 -21.62
C ASP A 91 -10.60 -11.26 -20.37
N GLY A 92 -10.52 -10.09 -19.71
CA GLY A 92 -11.31 -9.74 -18.54
C GLY A 92 -11.01 -10.57 -17.29
N LYS A 93 -9.79 -11.13 -17.18
CA LYS A 93 -9.43 -11.99 -16.03
C LYS A 93 -8.69 -11.29 -14.93
N TYR A 94 -7.93 -10.26 -15.24
CA TYR A 94 -7.13 -9.53 -14.26
C TYR A 94 -7.47 -8.05 -14.29
N LEU A 95 -7.64 -7.49 -13.09
CA LEU A 95 -7.77 -6.06 -12.82
C LEU A 95 -6.48 -5.59 -12.15
N PHE A 96 -5.93 -4.48 -12.64
CA PHE A 96 -4.79 -3.78 -12.06
C PHE A 96 -5.27 -2.41 -11.60
N PRO A 97 -5.19 -2.10 -10.31
CA PRO A 97 -5.65 -0.81 -9.79
C PRO A 97 -4.88 0.38 -10.38
N ASP A 98 -3.63 0.14 -10.80
CA ASP A 98 -2.73 1.17 -11.31
C ASP A 98 -1.82 0.63 -12.42
N GLY A 99 -1.21 1.51 -13.22
CA GLY A 99 -0.29 1.16 -14.30
C GLY A 99 0.74 2.27 -14.55
N TYR A 100 2.01 1.88 -14.68
CA TYR A 100 3.12 2.79 -14.97
C TYR A 100 3.49 2.71 -16.45
N ASP A 101 3.66 3.87 -17.10
CA ASP A 101 4.26 3.93 -18.43
C ASP A 101 5.77 3.71 -18.30
N LEU A 102 6.27 2.71 -19.01
CA LEU A 102 7.70 2.35 -19.00
C LEU A 102 8.50 3.08 -20.09
N GLU A 103 7.83 3.83 -20.96
CA GLU A 103 8.49 4.60 -22.03
C GLU A 103 8.59 6.09 -21.67
N PRO A 104 9.80 6.64 -21.42
CA PRO A 104 9.97 7.98 -20.86
C PRO A 104 9.62 9.16 -21.79
N ASN A 105 8.96 8.93 -22.94
CA ASN A 105 8.65 9.95 -23.95
C ASN A 105 7.18 9.99 -24.43
N SER A 106 6.26 9.35 -23.75
CA SER A 106 4.83 9.52 -24.04
C SER A 106 4.33 10.83 -23.41
N GLU A 107 3.66 11.67 -24.19
CA GLU A 107 3.04 12.93 -23.75
C GLU A 107 1.93 12.74 -22.69
N ASN A 108 1.80 11.54 -22.14
CA ASN A 108 0.87 11.17 -21.08
C ASN A 108 1.62 10.58 -19.89
N THR A 109 2.78 11.13 -19.57
CA THR A 109 3.39 10.95 -18.27
C THR A 109 2.47 11.67 -17.27
N GLN A 110 1.60 10.94 -16.59
CA GLN A 110 1.34 11.30 -15.21
C GLN A 110 2.68 11.13 -14.51
N THR A 111 3.47 12.17 -14.57
CA THR A 111 4.65 12.32 -13.73
C THR A 111 4.18 12.22 -12.29
N PRO A 112 5.00 11.66 -11.38
CA PRO A 112 4.77 11.80 -9.94
C PRO A 112 4.56 13.25 -9.47
N ASP A 113 4.74 14.23 -10.37
CA ASP A 113 4.58 15.68 -10.18
C ASP A 113 3.17 16.23 -10.50
N GLN A 114 2.17 15.40 -10.85
CA GLN A 114 0.76 15.81 -10.86
C GLN A 114 -0.01 15.18 -9.68
N GLN A 115 0.64 15.02 -8.54
CA GLN A 115 -0.07 15.14 -7.28
C GLN A 115 -0.66 16.55 -7.25
N ALA A 116 -1.97 16.66 -7.03
CA ALA A 116 -2.57 17.95 -6.72
C ALA A 116 -1.66 18.65 -5.69
N GLU A 117 -1.25 19.89 -5.96
CA GLU A 117 -0.31 20.59 -5.06
C GLU A 117 -0.85 20.47 -3.65
N THR A 118 -0.06 19.92 -2.74
CA THR A 118 -0.45 19.79 -1.33
C THR A 118 -0.86 21.18 -0.82
N PRO A 119 -2.08 21.36 -0.30
CA PRO A 119 -2.51 22.64 0.23
C PRO A 119 -1.51 23.18 1.22
N LYS A 120 -1.24 24.47 1.16
CA LYS A 120 -0.28 25.11 2.07
C LYS A 120 -0.97 25.58 3.34
N SER A 121 -0.22 25.55 4.45
CA SER A 121 -0.67 26.00 5.77
C SER A 121 0.49 26.65 6.52
N ASP A 122 0.18 27.61 7.41
CA ASP A 122 1.17 28.16 8.34
C ASP A 122 1.75 27.09 9.28
N ARG A 123 0.92 26.09 9.62
CA ARG A 123 1.28 24.94 10.45
C ARG A 123 0.68 23.67 9.83
N PRO A 124 1.42 23.00 8.93
CA PRO A 124 0.94 21.78 8.28
C PRO A 124 0.53 20.71 9.26
N ASP A 125 -0.57 20.01 8.93
CA ASP A 125 -1.06 18.85 9.63
C ASP A 125 -0.58 17.58 8.90
N VAL A 126 0.05 16.66 9.63
CA VAL A 126 0.64 15.43 9.09
C VAL A 126 0.11 14.23 9.84
N LYS A 127 -0.52 13.32 9.11
CA LYS A 127 -1.00 12.06 9.64
C LYS A 127 -0.34 10.89 8.90
N LEU A 128 0.43 10.10 9.63
CA LEU A 128 1.01 8.86 9.13
C LEU A 128 0.18 7.68 9.65
N PHE A 129 -0.65 7.08 8.79
CA PHE A 129 -1.43 5.90 9.13
C PHE A 129 -0.59 4.64 8.94
N VAL A 130 -0.52 3.80 9.99
CA VAL A 130 0.26 2.57 10.00
C VAL A 130 -0.47 1.42 10.70
N MET A 131 0.06 0.23 10.52
CA MET A 131 -0.10 -0.91 11.41
C MET A 131 1.25 -1.11 12.10
N SER A 132 1.30 -1.20 13.43
CA SER A 132 2.55 -1.17 14.20
C SER A 132 3.53 -2.32 13.90
N TYR A 133 3.03 -3.44 13.40
CA TYR A 133 3.85 -4.59 12.98
C TYR A 133 3.97 -4.75 11.47
N CYS A 134 3.33 -3.89 10.65
CA CYS A 134 3.54 -3.91 9.21
C CYS A 134 4.99 -3.56 8.86
N PRO A 135 5.74 -4.39 8.13
CA PRO A 135 7.13 -4.11 7.77
C PRO A 135 7.31 -2.75 7.07
N TYR A 136 6.39 -2.38 6.20
CA TYR A 136 6.40 -1.08 5.50
C TYR A 136 5.87 0.07 6.36
N GLY A 137 4.98 -0.22 7.32
CA GLY A 137 4.57 0.71 8.36
C GLY A 137 5.75 1.10 9.26
N LEU A 138 6.52 0.10 9.71
CA LEU A 138 7.78 0.31 10.47
C LEU A 138 8.80 1.12 9.67
N GLN A 139 8.96 0.83 8.37
CA GLN A 139 9.80 1.63 7.49
C GLN A 139 9.37 3.10 7.45
N ALA A 140 8.08 3.36 7.34
CA ALA A 140 7.54 4.72 7.33
C ALA A 140 7.68 5.42 8.67
N GLN A 141 7.52 4.71 9.79
CA GLN A 141 7.78 5.27 11.13
C GLN A 141 9.26 5.67 11.30
N LYS A 142 10.20 4.85 10.79
CA LYS A 142 11.63 5.20 10.79
C LYS A 142 11.95 6.43 9.92
N MET A 143 11.27 6.59 8.80
CA MET A 143 11.34 7.79 7.96
C MET A 143 10.77 9.01 8.69
N PHE A 144 9.67 8.83 9.41
CA PHE A 144 8.93 9.89 10.09
C PHE A 144 9.75 10.49 11.26
N LEU A 145 10.41 9.68 12.05
CA LEU A 145 11.08 10.10 13.28
C LEU A 145 12.10 11.23 13.10
N PRO A 146 13.07 11.18 12.16
CA PRO A 146 14.03 12.28 11.98
C PRO A 146 13.36 13.60 11.53
N VAL A 147 12.25 13.52 10.81
CA VAL A 147 11.49 14.70 10.38
C VAL A 147 10.65 15.24 11.53
N TYR A 148 10.09 14.35 12.36
CA TYR A 148 9.39 14.74 13.59
C TYR A 148 10.31 15.46 14.58
N GLU A 149 11.53 14.95 14.79
CA GLU A 149 12.54 15.62 15.61
C GLU A 149 12.88 17.03 15.08
N LEU A 150 12.99 17.15 13.75
CA LEU A 150 13.36 18.42 13.11
C LEU A 150 12.20 19.44 13.06
N LEU A 151 11.01 19.01 12.67
CA LEU A 151 9.87 19.87 12.32
C LEU A 151 8.64 19.72 13.23
N GLY A 152 8.64 18.83 14.21
CA GLY A 152 7.49 18.61 15.07
C GLY A 152 7.07 19.83 15.92
N ALA A 153 7.99 20.77 16.16
CA ALA A 153 7.64 22.06 16.78
C ALA A 153 6.94 23.03 15.81
N LYS A 154 7.05 22.83 14.48
CA LYS A 154 6.54 23.70 13.42
C LYS A 154 5.30 23.17 12.73
N ALA A 155 5.08 21.85 12.75
CA ALA A 155 3.94 21.16 12.15
C ALA A 155 3.20 20.34 13.20
N ASP A 156 1.93 20.03 12.95
CA ASP A 156 1.15 19.10 13.76
C ASP A 156 1.33 17.70 13.17
N MET A 157 2.17 16.90 13.79
CA MET A 157 2.56 15.60 13.27
C MET A 157 2.15 14.49 14.23
N GLY A 158 1.56 13.42 13.70
CA GLY A 158 1.14 12.26 14.49
C GLY A 158 1.16 10.96 13.70
N VAL A 159 1.26 9.84 14.43
CA VAL A 159 1.08 8.49 13.93
C VAL A 159 -0.32 8.02 14.28
N TYR A 160 -1.02 7.48 13.30
CA TYR A 160 -2.40 7.02 13.38
C TYR A 160 -2.47 5.56 12.96
N PHE A 161 -3.54 4.86 13.37
CA PHE A 161 -3.64 3.44 13.09
C PHE A 161 -4.73 3.15 12.08
N VAL A 162 -4.43 2.18 11.20
CA VAL A 162 -5.40 1.61 10.26
C VAL A 162 -6.50 0.92 11.06
N ASN A 163 -7.75 0.99 10.59
CA ASN A 163 -8.92 0.54 11.33
C ASN A 163 -9.15 -0.98 11.33
N TYR A 164 -8.14 -1.75 10.92
CA TYR A 164 -8.13 -3.21 10.99
C TYR A 164 -6.72 -3.77 11.24
N ILE A 165 -6.63 -5.01 11.65
CA ILE A 165 -5.42 -5.68 12.12
C ILE A 165 -5.03 -6.81 11.16
N MET A 166 -3.72 -6.95 10.86
CA MET A 166 -3.16 -8.03 10.04
C MET A 166 -2.12 -8.89 10.77
N HIS A 167 -1.56 -8.42 11.90
CA HIS A 167 -0.44 -9.05 12.58
C HIS A 167 -0.83 -9.57 13.97
N GLU A 168 -2.03 -10.14 14.09
CA GLU A 168 -2.55 -10.79 15.28
C GLU A 168 -2.74 -9.84 16.49
N LYS A 169 -2.96 -10.42 17.68
CA LYS A 169 -3.22 -9.65 18.91
C LYS A 169 -2.09 -8.69 19.30
N GLN A 170 -0.85 -9.06 18.99
CA GLN A 170 0.31 -8.22 19.31
C GLN A 170 0.21 -6.82 18.67
N GLU A 171 -0.38 -6.73 17.47
CA GLU A 171 -0.59 -5.44 16.80
C GLU A 171 -1.67 -4.61 17.50
N ILE A 172 -2.72 -5.25 18.01
CA ILE A 172 -3.74 -4.56 18.83
C ILE A 172 -3.08 -3.97 20.09
N ASP A 173 -2.32 -4.82 20.80
CA ASP A 173 -1.68 -4.42 22.05
C ASP A 173 -0.74 -3.24 21.82
N GLU A 174 0.06 -3.30 20.76
CA GLU A 174 1.02 -2.25 20.45
C GLU A 174 0.36 -0.97 19.91
N ASN A 175 -0.66 -1.09 19.07
CA ASN A 175 -1.43 0.08 18.60
C ASN A 175 -2.06 0.84 19.76
N LEU A 176 -2.59 0.12 20.78
CA LEU A 176 -3.12 0.72 22.00
C LEU A 176 -2.03 1.40 22.83
N VAL A 177 -0.87 0.76 22.98
CA VAL A 177 0.27 1.35 23.69
C VAL A 177 0.70 2.65 23.02
N GLN A 178 0.97 2.63 21.72
CA GLN A 178 1.41 3.81 20.99
C GLN A 178 0.35 4.92 21.00
N TYR A 179 -0.93 4.58 20.77
CA TYR A 179 -2.04 5.53 20.83
C TYR A 179 -2.13 6.21 22.21
N CYS A 180 -2.03 5.44 23.28
CA CYS A 180 -2.16 5.97 24.63
C CYS A 180 -0.95 6.79 25.08
N ILE A 181 0.26 6.43 24.64
CA ILE A 181 1.44 7.26 24.91
C ILE A 181 1.31 8.60 24.16
N GLU A 182 0.93 8.59 22.89
CA GLU A 182 0.78 9.85 22.15
C GLU A 182 -0.33 10.73 22.72
N LYS A 183 -1.41 10.14 23.20
CA LYS A 183 -2.56 10.85 23.76
C LYS A 183 -2.29 11.47 25.13
N GLU A 184 -1.70 10.72 26.05
CA GLU A 184 -1.59 11.10 27.46
C GLU A 184 -0.17 11.54 27.86
N GLN A 185 0.87 11.05 27.16
CA GLN A 185 2.28 11.27 27.45
C GLN A 185 3.08 11.61 26.20
N LYS A 186 2.58 12.57 25.42
CA LYS A 186 3.12 12.90 24.09
C LYS A 186 4.62 13.21 24.09
N ASP A 187 5.15 13.74 25.19
CA ASP A 187 6.58 14.03 25.37
C ASP A 187 7.47 12.76 25.50
N LYS A 188 6.87 11.58 25.61
CA LYS A 188 7.55 10.28 25.64
C LYS A 188 7.45 9.51 24.34
N TYR A 189 6.61 9.97 23.42
CA TYR A 189 6.22 9.18 22.25
C TYR A 189 7.37 8.97 21.26
N ASP A 190 8.13 10.00 20.96
CA ASP A 190 9.27 9.93 20.04
C ASP A 190 10.38 9.00 20.55
N GLU A 191 10.71 9.07 21.85
CA GLU A 191 11.69 8.17 22.47
C GLU A 191 11.18 6.71 22.48
N TYR A 192 9.90 6.50 22.83
CA TYR A 192 9.27 5.19 22.76
C TYR A 192 9.32 4.61 21.35
N LEU A 193 8.83 5.37 20.36
CA LEU A 193 8.76 4.90 18.97
C LEU A 193 10.16 4.64 18.40
N SER A 194 11.13 5.52 18.69
CA SER A 194 12.53 5.35 18.29
C SER A 194 13.18 4.08 18.85
N CYS A 195 12.77 3.65 20.04
CA CYS A 195 13.16 2.37 20.60
C CYS A 195 12.42 1.20 19.93
N PHE A 196 11.08 1.30 19.79
CA PHE A 196 10.24 0.21 19.29
C PHE A 196 10.60 -0.22 17.86
N VAL A 197 10.85 0.73 16.97
CA VAL A 197 11.20 0.40 15.56
C VAL A 197 12.52 -0.35 15.41
N LYS A 198 13.36 -0.44 16.45
CA LYS A 198 14.63 -1.17 16.42
C LYS A 198 14.47 -2.67 16.55
N ASP A 199 13.66 -3.13 17.51
CA ASP A 199 13.57 -4.56 17.82
C ASP A 199 12.16 -5.05 18.22
N GLY A 200 11.17 -4.17 18.30
CA GLY A 200 9.78 -4.50 18.65
C GLY A 200 9.57 -4.89 20.12
N ASN A 201 10.51 -4.55 21.00
CA ASN A 201 10.41 -4.89 22.42
C ASN A 201 9.70 -3.77 23.19
N SER A 202 8.37 -3.82 23.24
CA SER A 202 7.52 -2.81 23.89
C SER A 202 7.87 -2.60 25.36
N ASP A 203 8.03 -3.66 26.15
CA ASP A 203 8.35 -3.56 27.60
C ASP A 203 9.67 -2.82 27.87
N LYS A 204 10.70 -3.14 27.08
CA LYS A 204 11.99 -2.45 27.12
C LYS A 204 11.81 -0.96 26.79
N CYS A 205 11.06 -0.64 25.73
CA CYS A 205 10.88 0.72 25.25
C CYS A 205 10.02 1.58 26.19
N LEU A 206 9.02 1.01 26.84
CA LEU A 206 8.29 1.67 27.92
C LEU A 206 9.20 2.10 29.06
N SER A 207 10.17 1.23 29.42
CA SER A 207 11.14 1.52 30.46
C SER A 207 12.17 2.56 30.05
N GLU A 208 12.70 2.48 28.82
CA GLU A 208 13.68 3.43 28.28
C GLU A 208 13.08 4.84 28.15
N ALA A 209 11.88 4.96 27.59
CA ALA A 209 11.16 6.23 27.44
C ALA A 209 10.54 6.75 28.76
N GLN A 210 10.70 6.02 29.86
CA GLN A 210 10.15 6.38 31.17
C GLN A 210 8.64 6.67 31.14
N VAL A 211 7.88 5.85 30.42
CA VAL A 211 6.42 5.95 30.32
C VAL A 211 5.79 5.60 31.68
N ASP A 212 4.86 6.43 32.15
CA ASP A 212 4.04 6.10 33.33
C ASP A 212 3.08 4.97 32.96
N GLN A 213 3.38 3.78 33.47
CA GLN A 213 2.63 2.57 33.18
C GLN A 213 1.23 2.56 33.81
N VAL A 214 1.02 3.31 34.88
CA VAL A 214 -0.31 3.41 35.53
C VAL A 214 -1.24 4.25 34.66
N GLU A 215 -0.76 5.39 34.18
CA GLU A 215 -1.48 6.25 33.25
C GLU A 215 -1.73 5.54 31.90
N LEU A 216 -0.70 4.88 31.37
CA LEU A 216 -0.80 4.06 30.16
C LEU A 216 -1.90 3.00 30.27
N GLN A 217 -1.88 2.20 31.35
CA GLN A 217 -2.88 1.13 31.55
C GLN A 217 -4.28 1.69 31.75
N SER A 218 -4.41 2.85 32.40
CA SER A 218 -5.70 3.54 32.56
C SER A 218 -6.25 3.97 31.21
N CYS A 219 -5.43 4.55 30.34
CA CYS A 219 -5.80 4.92 28.98
C CYS A 219 -6.19 3.70 28.13
N ILE A 220 -5.39 2.64 28.15
CA ILE A 220 -5.68 1.39 27.39
C ILE A 220 -7.03 0.82 27.82
N THR A 221 -7.30 0.75 29.14
CA THR A 221 -8.56 0.23 29.65
C THR A 221 -9.74 1.10 29.21
N ALA A 222 -9.62 2.42 29.34
CA ALA A 222 -10.67 3.35 28.92
C ALA A 222 -10.93 3.28 27.41
N THR A 223 -9.87 3.13 26.60
CA THR A 223 -9.99 3.00 25.14
C THR A 223 -10.63 1.66 24.77
N ASP A 224 -10.27 0.56 25.41
CA ASP A 224 -10.93 -0.73 25.17
C ASP A 224 -12.40 -0.71 25.59
N ASP A 225 -12.72 -0.09 26.72
CA ASP A 225 -14.10 0.08 27.21
C ASP A 225 -14.95 0.90 26.21
N GLU A 226 -14.38 1.92 25.58
CA GLU A 226 -15.06 2.78 24.60
C GLU A 226 -15.28 2.06 23.27
N TYR A 227 -14.22 1.44 22.72
CA TYR A 227 -14.23 0.87 21.38
C TYR A 227 -14.44 -0.65 21.34
N GLN A 228 -14.48 -1.32 22.50
CA GLN A 228 -14.71 -2.78 22.64
C GLN A 228 -13.72 -3.62 21.81
N ILE A 229 -12.45 -3.21 21.75
CA ILE A 229 -11.42 -3.74 20.82
C ILE A 229 -11.15 -5.22 21.07
N TYR A 230 -10.89 -5.59 22.32
CA TYR A 230 -10.60 -6.99 22.66
C TYR A 230 -11.82 -7.91 22.53
N SER A 231 -13.03 -7.42 22.82
CA SER A 231 -14.25 -8.20 22.63
C SER A 231 -14.54 -8.42 21.13
N GLN A 232 -14.34 -7.40 20.30
CA GLN A 232 -14.45 -7.52 18.83
C GLN A 232 -13.38 -8.45 18.25
N TYR A 233 -12.15 -8.43 18.78
CA TYR A 233 -11.10 -9.38 18.37
C TYR A 233 -11.50 -10.84 18.64
N GLN A 234 -12.20 -11.11 19.74
CA GLN A 234 -12.67 -12.47 20.06
C GLN A 234 -13.89 -12.91 19.23
N ASP A 235 -14.71 -11.96 18.79
CA ASP A 235 -15.90 -12.23 17.99
C ASP A 235 -15.62 -12.04 16.49
N LYS A 236 -15.31 -13.12 15.80
CA LYS A 236 -15.03 -13.12 14.36
C LYS A 236 -16.19 -12.62 13.49
N THR A 237 -17.42 -12.52 14.03
CA THR A 237 -18.55 -11.99 13.28
C THR A 237 -18.47 -10.47 13.10
N THR A 238 -17.65 -9.79 13.91
CA THR A 238 -17.40 -8.33 13.82
C THR A 238 -16.24 -7.98 12.89
N TRP A 239 -15.47 -8.99 12.43
CA TRP A 239 -14.28 -8.77 11.64
C TRP A 239 -14.61 -8.21 10.26
N LEU A 240 -13.80 -7.28 9.79
CA LEU A 240 -13.91 -6.68 8.46
C LEU A 240 -13.77 -7.77 7.39
N ASN A 241 -14.76 -7.85 6.50
CA ASN A 241 -14.87 -8.91 5.47
C ASN A 241 -14.76 -10.35 6.03
N GLY A 242 -15.04 -10.54 7.33
CA GLY A 242 -14.91 -11.84 8.01
C GLY A 242 -13.46 -12.33 8.19
N THR A 243 -12.46 -11.50 7.89
CA THR A 243 -11.05 -11.88 7.84
C THR A 243 -10.19 -11.06 8.81
N TYR A 244 -10.43 -9.76 8.91
CA TYR A 244 -9.54 -8.84 9.63
C TYR A 244 -10.22 -8.29 10.89
N PRO A 245 -9.61 -8.47 12.07
CA PRO A 245 -10.11 -7.84 13.31
C PRO A 245 -10.15 -6.33 13.16
N ARG A 246 -11.15 -5.68 13.74
CA ARG A 246 -11.27 -4.22 13.71
C ARG A 246 -10.39 -3.56 14.78
N PHE A 247 -9.90 -2.35 14.45
CA PHE A 247 -9.25 -1.43 15.37
C PHE A 247 -9.89 -0.04 15.21
N SER A 248 -11.00 0.20 15.87
CA SER A 248 -11.92 1.30 15.55
C SER A 248 -11.55 2.65 16.18
N VAL A 249 -10.39 2.76 16.87
CA VAL A 249 -10.01 3.96 17.64
C VAL A 249 -9.98 5.24 16.79
N GLN A 250 -9.60 5.13 15.53
CA GLN A 250 -9.50 6.26 14.61
C GLN A 250 -10.31 6.02 13.32
N ASP A 251 -11.44 5.30 13.44
CA ASP A 251 -12.26 4.87 12.32
C ASP A 251 -12.80 6.04 11.49
N ASP A 252 -13.18 7.15 12.14
CA ASP A 252 -13.65 8.34 11.42
C ASP A 252 -12.57 8.97 10.54
N LEU A 253 -11.32 9.02 11.01
CA LEU A 253 -10.19 9.51 10.21
C LEU A 253 -9.85 8.54 9.07
N ASN A 254 -9.88 7.23 9.33
CA ASN A 254 -9.70 6.22 8.29
C ASN A 254 -10.74 6.37 7.16
N LYS A 255 -12.00 6.60 7.52
CA LYS A 255 -13.08 6.86 6.54
C LYS A 255 -12.90 8.18 5.81
N GLN A 256 -12.55 9.25 6.54
CA GLN A 256 -12.35 10.58 5.97
C GLN A 256 -11.29 10.57 4.86
N TYR A 257 -10.18 9.86 5.08
CA TYR A 257 -9.05 9.82 4.15
C TYR A 257 -9.00 8.57 3.27
N GLY A 258 -10.02 7.70 3.33
CA GLY A 258 -10.06 6.47 2.53
C GLY A 258 -8.90 5.52 2.82
N VAL A 259 -8.46 5.45 4.09
CA VAL A 259 -7.30 4.63 4.50
C VAL A 259 -7.59 3.15 4.31
N GLY A 260 -6.96 2.55 3.29
CA GLY A 260 -7.14 1.13 2.95
C GLY A 260 -5.93 0.25 3.28
N GLY A 261 -4.85 0.80 3.86
CA GLY A 261 -3.63 0.03 4.14
C GLY A 261 -2.59 0.77 4.95
N SER A 262 -1.42 0.16 5.10
CA SER A 262 -0.27 0.69 5.85
C SER A 262 1.01 0.62 5.01
N PRO A 263 1.81 1.70 4.92
CA PRO A 263 1.54 3.06 5.42
C PRO A 263 0.75 3.92 4.43
N ILE A 264 0.01 4.92 4.95
CA ILE A 264 -0.57 6.02 4.18
C ILE A 264 -0.15 7.34 4.84
N LEU A 265 0.30 8.31 4.04
CA LEU A 265 0.73 9.62 4.50
C LEU A 265 -0.25 10.70 4.01
N ILE A 266 -0.80 11.45 4.95
CA ILE A 266 -1.66 12.60 4.68
C ILE A 266 -0.92 13.87 5.12
N ILE A 267 -0.90 14.89 4.28
CA ILE A 267 -0.40 16.24 4.61
C ILE A 267 -1.46 17.25 4.20
N ASN A 268 -1.90 18.09 5.14
CA ASN A 268 -2.95 19.09 4.93
C ASN A 268 -4.18 18.50 4.23
N ASP A 269 -4.71 17.41 4.78
CA ASP A 269 -5.88 16.67 4.32
C ASP A 269 -5.75 15.99 2.95
N GLN A 270 -4.54 15.94 2.36
CA GLN A 270 -4.30 15.28 1.09
C GLN A 270 -3.34 14.10 1.23
N GLU A 271 -3.66 12.98 0.60
CA GLU A 271 -2.74 11.84 0.50
C GLU A 271 -1.51 12.21 -0.33
N VAL A 272 -0.33 11.92 0.22
CA VAL A 272 0.96 12.20 -0.41
C VAL A 272 1.70 10.90 -0.65
N GLN A 273 2.00 10.63 -1.91
CA GLN A 273 2.85 9.50 -2.29
C GLN A 273 4.29 9.98 -2.48
N LEU A 274 5.20 9.41 -1.72
CA LEU A 274 6.61 9.77 -1.78
C LEU A 274 7.34 8.88 -2.80
N SER A 275 8.21 9.49 -3.60
CA SER A 275 9.09 8.77 -4.55
C SER A 275 10.09 7.84 -3.85
N SER A 276 10.43 8.13 -2.60
CA SER A 276 11.24 7.30 -1.72
C SER A 276 10.78 7.46 -0.28
N ARG A 277 10.91 6.41 0.52
CA ARG A 277 10.68 6.46 1.98
C ARG A 277 11.96 6.82 2.72
N SER A 278 12.65 7.86 2.25
CA SER A 278 13.78 8.46 2.94
C SER A 278 13.33 9.66 3.79
N PRO A 279 14.01 9.94 4.92
CA PRO A 279 13.73 11.14 5.72
C PRO A 279 13.80 12.44 4.91
N GLU A 280 14.76 12.55 4.00
CA GLU A 280 14.94 13.73 3.16
C GLU A 280 13.76 13.94 2.20
N THR A 281 13.25 12.85 1.58
CA THR A 281 12.10 12.94 0.67
C THR A 281 10.85 13.35 1.42
N PHE A 282 10.59 12.80 2.60
CA PHE A 282 9.45 13.20 3.43
C PHE A 282 9.59 14.64 3.92
N LYS A 283 10.78 15.06 4.41
CA LYS A 283 11.04 16.45 4.82
C LYS A 283 10.73 17.43 3.69
N LYS A 284 11.20 17.16 2.46
CA LYS A 284 10.92 18.00 1.30
C LYS A 284 9.42 18.13 1.03
N ALA A 285 8.67 17.03 1.07
CA ALA A 285 7.22 17.06 0.88
C ALA A 285 6.52 17.90 1.96
N LEU A 286 6.92 17.74 3.24
CA LEU A 286 6.38 18.54 4.34
C LEU A 286 6.76 20.01 4.21
N CYS A 287 8.00 20.33 3.83
CA CYS A 287 8.45 21.72 3.67
C CYS A 287 7.67 22.45 2.59
N GLN A 288 7.31 21.79 1.51
CA GLN A 288 6.47 22.38 0.45
C GLN A 288 5.04 22.68 0.90
N ALA A 289 4.57 22.04 1.98
CA ALA A 289 3.24 22.25 2.55
C ALA A 289 3.13 23.44 3.50
N PHE A 290 4.24 24.13 3.81
CA PHE A 290 4.21 25.38 4.56
C PHE A 290 3.88 26.56 3.64
N GLU A 291 3.11 27.54 4.10
CA GLU A 291 2.98 28.83 3.42
C GLU A 291 4.32 29.57 3.39
N THR A 292 5.04 29.54 4.50
CA THR A 292 6.41 30.07 4.62
C THR A 292 7.30 28.97 5.21
N GLU A 293 8.23 28.46 4.41
CA GLU A 293 9.14 27.41 4.84
C GLU A 293 9.98 27.86 6.05
N PRO A 294 9.99 27.12 7.17
CA PRO A 294 10.84 27.39 8.30
C PRO A 294 12.32 27.13 7.97
N GLU A 295 13.23 27.75 8.73
CA GLU A 295 14.68 27.61 8.47
C GLU A 295 15.19 26.16 8.61
N GLU A 296 14.51 25.34 9.40
CA GLU A 296 14.79 23.92 9.58
C GLU A 296 14.70 23.14 8.26
N CYS A 297 13.89 23.60 7.31
CA CYS A 297 13.78 22.99 5.98
C CYS A 297 15.10 23.05 5.18
N SER A 298 16.01 23.95 5.52
CA SER A 298 17.34 24.03 4.91
C SER A 298 18.30 22.93 5.38
N GLN A 299 17.99 22.22 6.47
CA GLN A 299 18.80 21.11 6.96
C GLN A 299 18.63 19.89 6.06
N THR A 300 19.72 19.15 5.84
CA THR A 300 19.72 17.93 5.04
C THR A 300 19.57 16.72 5.95
N LEU A 301 18.62 15.83 5.67
CA LEU A 301 18.46 14.54 6.30
C LEU A 301 18.98 13.42 5.39
N SER A 302 18.94 12.15 5.85
CA SER A 302 19.34 11.01 5.03
C SER A 302 18.43 10.85 3.81
N ASP A 303 19.03 10.73 2.62
CA ASP A 303 18.33 10.43 1.37
C ASP A 303 18.14 8.91 1.18
N THR A 304 18.70 8.09 2.07
CA THR A 304 18.56 6.64 2.01
C THR A 304 17.35 6.19 2.80
N ALA A 305 16.51 5.37 2.17
CA ALA A 305 15.38 4.75 2.84
C ALA A 305 15.84 3.67 3.81
N PHE A 306 15.16 3.53 4.93
CA PHE A 306 15.33 2.37 5.81
C PHE A 306 14.80 1.09 5.16
N THR A 307 15.35 -0.07 5.55
CA THR A 307 14.78 -1.37 5.16
C THR A 307 13.40 -1.60 5.80
N PRO A 308 12.47 -2.34 5.18
CA PRO A 308 11.23 -2.74 5.82
C PRO A 308 11.46 -3.60 7.09
N GLY A 309 10.50 -3.57 8.01
CA GLY A 309 10.58 -4.31 9.29
C GLY A 309 11.39 -3.60 10.36
N PHE A 310 11.67 -4.31 11.44
CA PHE A 310 12.49 -3.81 12.55
C PHE A 310 13.96 -3.64 12.17
N GLY A 311 14.67 -2.82 12.92
CA GLY A 311 16.08 -2.48 12.69
C GLY A 311 16.27 -1.14 12.00
N LEU A 312 17.44 -0.54 12.17
CA LEU A 312 17.79 0.77 11.59
C LEU A 312 18.67 0.65 10.35
N ASP A 313 18.71 -0.51 9.72
CA ASP A 313 19.48 -0.70 8.51
C ASP A 313 18.89 0.13 7.36
N GLU A 314 19.78 0.81 6.62
CA GLU A 314 19.43 1.56 5.41
C GLU A 314 19.59 0.64 4.18
N GLY A 315 18.74 0.83 3.18
CA GLY A 315 18.81 0.03 1.96
C GLY A 315 17.78 0.45 0.91
N THR A 316 18.01 0.07 -0.34
CA THR A 316 17.05 0.29 -1.42
C THR A 316 15.84 -0.61 -1.22
N SER A 317 14.69 -0.03 -0.89
CA SER A 317 13.42 -0.73 -0.92
C SER A 317 12.55 -0.20 -2.03
N SER A 318 12.09 -1.09 -2.89
CA SER A 318 10.94 -0.84 -3.76
C SER A 318 9.70 -0.65 -2.88
N GLY A 319 8.86 0.31 -3.23
CA GLY A 319 7.62 0.58 -2.48
C GLY A 319 6.78 -0.68 -2.29
N GLY A 320 6.26 -0.84 -1.10
CA GLY A 320 5.35 -1.90 -0.70
C GLY A 320 4.47 -1.40 0.44
N GLY A 321 3.41 -2.10 0.72
CA GLY A 321 2.47 -1.80 1.81
C GLY A 321 1.79 -3.06 2.31
N CYS A 322 1.19 -2.98 3.50
CA CYS A 322 0.24 -3.95 4.01
C CYS A 322 -1.17 -3.42 3.70
N ALA A 323 -1.89 -4.10 2.84
CA ALA A 323 -3.24 -3.74 2.41
C ALA A 323 -4.16 -4.98 2.38
N GLN A 324 -5.47 -4.73 2.37
CA GLN A 324 -6.48 -5.77 2.17
C GLN A 324 -6.40 -6.37 0.78
#